data_2e33046de61292190a5f6b101f428216
#
_entry.id   2e33046de61292190a5f6b101f428216
#
_cell.length_a   1.000
_cell.length_b   1.000
_cell.length_c   1.000
_cell.angle_alpha   90.00
_cell.angle_beta   90.00
_cell.angle_gamma   90.00
#
_symmetry.space_group_name_H-M   'P 1'
#
loop_
_entity.id
_entity.type
_entity.pdbx_description
1 polymer ?
#
loop_
_entity_poly.entity_id
_entity_poly.type
_entity_poly.pdbx_seq_one_letter_code
_entity_poly.pdbx_strand_id
1 'polypeptide(L)'
;MFQQGLSGLNAASKSLSVIGNNIANASTVGFKSSEAQFADLYANSLNGVSGQNPGIGVMTSKLAQQFTQGNIETTNNPLDVSINGGGFFRLTVNGAVQYSRNGQFHEDNQHTLVNAQGAVLTGYLANTAGVIQLGAPVPLVLDKSDLKPVQTTEANFHLNLSSAEKVPEKNPFNANDPETYNKQTVLDVYDSLGTQHIMTTYYVKTDANVWDVYAAADNKEIISAGVAAAINNDAGVATARTAYNDAIRATPPNADTIAQAAATYATSAYNVMRTAASTAPASASPAQLAALDTAYTALDPTGSGRITGMSPDEISAKLGDAITVPAVKVGTLQFDRSGNLDQGAMALRTPPQTLPFAIQLPIFPDTGSLQPLTVQTTFDNTTQYGSATNDLGSEQNGYSAGSWQRLSIDENGIILGQYSNGKSRAMGQIAMANFASVDGLVPLGNNAWSESAASGQPMVGVPNAGSMGQLRSSSVEVSNVDLTEELVNMITAQRVYQANAQTIKTEDSLLQTLVNLR
;
A
#
# COMPACT_ATOMS: atom_id res chain seq x y z
N MET A 1 -25.17 -59.60 25.93
CA MET A 1 -24.15 -59.64 24.86
C MET A 1 -24.70 -59.16 23.52
N PHE A 2 -25.91 -59.50 23.07
CA PHE A 2 -26.51 -58.98 21.82
C PHE A 2 -26.56 -57.45 21.74
N GLN A 3 -26.99 -56.72 22.81
CA GLN A 3 -27.02 -55.25 22.85
C GLN A 3 -25.60 -54.64 22.79
N GLN A 4 -24.63 -55.29 23.39
CA GLN A 4 -23.21 -54.84 23.33
C GLN A 4 -22.65 -55.01 21.92
N GLY A 5 -22.94 -56.12 21.25
CA GLY A 5 -22.55 -56.36 19.85
C GLY A 5 -23.21 -55.36 18.89
N LEU A 6 -24.50 -55.07 19.12
CA LEU A 6 -25.25 -54.08 18.31
C LEU A 6 -24.72 -52.66 18.52
N SER A 7 -24.45 -52.26 19.76
CA SER A 7 -23.87 -50.93 20.05
C SER A 7 -22.46 -50.80 19.47
N GLY A 8 -21.61 -51.87 19.55
CA GLY A 8 -20.31 -51.91 18.93
C GLY A 8 -20.35 -51.82 17.40
N LEU A 9 -21.32 -52.49 16.78
CA LEU A 9 -21.55 -52.42 15.33
C LEU A 9 -21.98 -51.02 14.89
N ASN A 10 -22.86 -50.36 15.62
CA ASN A 10 -23.29 -48.97 15.36
C ASN A 10 -22.12 -47.98 15.53
N ALA A 11 -21.29 -48.15 16.55
CA ALA A 11 -20.10 -47.35 16.76
C ALA A 11 -19.08 -47.52 15.62
N ALA A 12 -18.80 -48.74 15.20
CA ALA A 12 -17.91 -49.02 14.10
C ALA A 12 -18.44 -48.46 12.76
N SER A 13 -19.75 -48.56 12.51
CA SER A 13 -20.40 -47.97 11.34
C SER A 13 -20.29 -46.45 11.33
N LYS A 14 -20.47 -45.81 12.49
CA LYS A 14 -20.31 -44.35 12.62
C LYS A 14 -18.86 -43.91 12.39
N SER A 15 -17.88 -44.68 12.95
CA SER A 15 -16.47 -44.45 12.72
C SER A 15 -16.12 -44.56 11.22
N LEU A 16 -16.57 -45.62 10.54
CA LEU A 16 -16.38 -45.80 9.10
C LEU A 16 -16.96 -44.65 8.28
N SER A 17 -18.14 -44.16 8.66
CA SER A 17 -18.76 -43.02 7.99
C SER A 17 -17.91 -41.73 8.13
N VAL A 18 -17.36 -41.48 9.32
CA VAL A 18 -16.48 -40.33 9.58
C VAL A 18 -15.17 -40.44 8.81
N ILE A 19 -14.51 -41.60 8.87
CA ILE A 19 -13.28 -41.89 8.13
C ILE A 19 -13.51 -41.72 6.62
N GLY A 20 -14.62 -42.24 6.11
CA GLY A 20 -14.99 -42.09 4.70
C GLY A 20 -15.18 -40.64 4.29
N ASN A 21 -15.79 -39.82 5.17
CA ASN A 21 -15.92 -38.38 4.96
C ASN A 21 -14.57 -37.66 4.96
N ASN A 22 -13.68 -38.00 5.88
CA ASN A 22 -12.32 -37.44 5.93
C ASN A 22 -11.56 -37.74 4.64
N ILE A 23 -11.57 -38.99 4.19
CA ILE A 23 -10.90 -39.45 2.94
C ILE A 23 -11.48 -38.68 1.73
N ALA A 24 -12.80 -38.57 1.63
CA ALA A 24 -13.46 -37.88 0.52
C ALA A 24 -13.07 -36.39 0.46
N ASN A 25 -12.73 -35.79 1.60
CA ASN A 25 -12.37 -34.37 1.72
C ASN A 25 -10.87 -34.13 1.94
N ALA A 26 -10.03 -35.13 1.74
CA ALA A 26 -8.58 -35.00 1.95
C ALA A 26 -7.93 -33.96 1.03
N SER A 27 -8.49 -33.70 -0.17
CA SER A 27 -8.04 -32.67 -1.10
C SER A 27 -8.88 -31.38 -1.05
N THR A 28 -9.77 -31.23 -0.09
CA THR A 28 -10.64 -30.05 0.02
C THR A 28 -9.94 -28.94 0.82
N VAL A 29 -9.76 -27.77 0.22
CA VAL A 29 -9.10 -26.62 0.85
C VAL A 29 -9.85 -26.16 2.10
N GLY A 30 -9.14 -25.98 3.21
CA GLY A 30 -9.71 -25.53 4.48
C GLY A 30 -10.57 -26.56 5.22
N PHE A 31 -10.62 -27.81 4.74
CA PHE A 31 -11.33 -28.88 5.45
C PHE A 31 -10.60 -29.26 6.75
N LYS A 32 -11.36 -29.57 7.77
CA LYS A 32 -10.89 -30.06 9.07
C LYS A 32 -11.41 -31.46 9.33
N SER A 33 -10.49 -32.39 9.58
CA SER A 33 -10.82 -33.78 9.88
C SER A 33 -11.76 -33.87 11.07
N SER A 34 -12.62 -34.88 11.07
CA SER A 34 -13.51 -35.17 12.16
C SER A 34 -13.17 -36.52 12.78
N GLU A 35 -13.38 -36.67 14.07
CA GLU A 35 -13.18 -37.90 14.83
C GLU A 35 -14.44 -38.23 15.63
N ALA A 36 -14.85 -39.50 15.61
CA ALA A 36 -15.94 -39.97 16.41
C ALA A 36 -15.45 -40.33 17.82
N GLN A 37 -15.94 -39.64 18.83
CA GLN A 37 -15.64 -39.92 20.22
C GLN A 37 -16.76 -40.76 20.83
N PHE A 38 -16.39 -41.81 21.55
CA PHE A 38 -17.30 -42.77 22.12
C PHE A 38 -17.23 -42.75 23.66
N ALA A 39 -18.40 -42.96 24.29
CA ALA A 39 -18.50 -43.13 25.72
C ALA A 39 -19.10 -44.51 26.03
N ASP A 40 -18.66 -45.11 27.12
CA ASP A 40 -19.23 -46.32 27.67
C ASP A 40 -20.60 -46.10 28.31
N LEU A 41 -21.48 -47.11 28.25
CA LEU A 41 -22.77 -47.09 28.85
C LEU A 41 -22.82 -48.05 30.04
N TYR A 42 -23.12 -47.52 31.23
CA TYR A 42 -23.36 -48.32 32.44
C TYR A 42 -24.84 -48.31 32.79
N ALA A 43 -25.36 -49.49 33.16
CA ALA A 43 -26.68 -49.58 33.75
C ALA A 43 -26.63 -49.06 35.20
N ASN A 44 -27.27 -47.91 35.46
CA ASN A 44 -27.49 -47.43 36.83
C ASN A 44 -28.48 -48.37 37.53
N SER A 45 -27.97 -49.27 38.35
CA SER A 45 -28.83 -50.04 39.26
C SER A 45 -29.28 -49.15 40.40
N LEU A 46 -30.61 -48.90 40.48
CA LEU A 46 -31.25 -48.15 41.56
C LEU A 46 -31.16 -48.84 42.96
N ASN A 47 -30.58 -50.01 43.01
CA ASN A 47 -30.37 -50.74 44.26
C ASN A 47 -28.88 -51.07 44.42
N GLY A 48 -28.22 -50.23 45.19
CA GLY A 48 -26.94 -50.18 45.77
C GLY A 48 -26.07 -51.45 45.94
N VAL A 49 -25.70 -52.17 44.88
CA VAL A 49 -24.58 -53.09 44.88
C VAL A 49 -23.66 -52.74 43.72
N SER A 50 -22.64 -51.99 44.06
CA SER A 50 -21.62 -51.54 43.17
C SER A 50 -20.63 -52.63 42.78
N GLY A 51 -20.18 -52.58 41.51
CA GLY A 51 -18.80 -53.00 41.19
C GLY A 51 -18.63 -54.25 40.35
N GLN A 52 -19.67 -54.98 39.91
CA GLN A 52 -19.50 -56.16 39.07
C GLN A 52 -20.40 -56.23 37.85
N ASN A 53 -21.11 -55.15 37.49
CA ASN A 53 -21.91 -55.15 36.27
C ASN A 53 -21.05 -54.79 35.06
N PRO A 54 -20.95 -55.68 34.06
CA PRO A 54 -20.29 -55.33 32.81
C PRO A 54 -21.07 -54.20 32.14
N GLY A 55 -20.37 -53.26 31.50
CA GLY A 55 -20.98 -52.16 30.73
C GLY A 55 -21.98 -52.70 29.70
N ILE A 56 -23.04 -51.96 29.41
CA ILE A 56 -24.12 -52.33 28.48
C ILE A 56 -23.78 -51.97 27.02
N GLY A 57 -22.66 -51.39 26.75
CA GLY A 57 -22.22 -51.07 25.40
C GLY A 57 -21.56 -49.69 25.29
N VAL A 58 -21.55 -49.16 24.11
CA VAL A 58 -20.91 -47.89 23.70
C VAL A 58 -21.89 -47.01 22.98
N MET A 59 -21.83 -45.70 23.19
CA MET A 59 -22.58 -44.69 22.44
C MET A 59 -21.63 -43.66 21.84
N THR A 60 -22.02 -43.06 20.72
CA THR A 60 -21.31 -41.91 20.17
C THR A 60 -21.56 -40.70 21.06
N SER A 61 -20.53 -40.17 21.69
CA SER A 61 -20.61 -38.98 22.57
C SER A 61 -20.58 -37.69 21.74
N LYS A 62 -19.64 -37.57 20.84
CA LYS A 62 -19.46 -36.36 20.01
C LYS A 62 -18.77 -36.72 18.69
N LEU A 63 -19.03 -35.93 17.66
CA LEU A 63 -18.16 -35.82 16.49
C LEU A 63 -17.30 -34.57 16.68
N ALA A 64 -16.05 -34.76 17.04
CA ALA A 64 -15.11 -33.68 17.28
C ALA A 64 -14.37 -33.33 15.98
N GLN A 65 -14.37 -32.05 15.61
CA GLN A 65 -13.53 -31.58 14.52
C GLN A 65 -12.13 -31.24 15.05
N GLN A 66 -11.12 -31.58 14.27
CA GLN A 66 -9.71 -31.34 14.61
C GLN A 66 -9.25 -30.05 13.91
N PHE A 67 -9.13 -28.95 14.66
CA PHE A 67 -8.70 -27.65 14.10
C PHE A 67 -7.19 -27.48 14.01
N THR A 68 -6.44 -28.57 13.97
CA THR A 68 -4.99 -28.52 13.66
C THR A 68 -4.76 -27.94 12.27
N GLN A 69 -3.63 -27.27 12.09
CA GLN A 69 -3.28 -26.66 10.82
C GLN A 69 -2.94 -27.74 9.79
N GLY A 70 -3.50 -27.60 8.58
CA GLY A 70 -3.11 -28.39 7.41
C GLY A 70 -1.84 -27.85 6.74
N ASN A 71 -1.34 -28.53 5.75
CA ASN A 71 -0.21 -28.05 4.95
C ASN A 71 -0.61 -26.79 4.17
N ILE A 72 0.34 -25.87 3.99
CA ILE A 72 0.15 -24.68 3.16
C ILE A 72 0.79 -24.92 1.81
N GLU A 73 0.00 -24.89 0.75
CA GLU A 73 0.44 -25.03 -0.62
C GLU A 73 0.38 -23.70 -1.36
N THR A 74 1.41 -23.42 -2.16
CA THR A 74 1.50 -22.18 -2.93
C THR A 74 0.66 -22.28 -4.20
N THR A 75 -0.10 -21.24 -4.50
CA THR A 75 -0.87 -21.07 -5.74
C THR A 75 -0.31 -19.89 -6.54
N ASN A 76 -0.82 -19.69 -7.77
CA ASN A 76 -0.44 -18.52 -8.60
C ASN A 76 -1.45 -17.37 -8.49
N ASN A 77 -2.47 -17.50 -7.63
CA ASN A 77 -3.51 -16.49 -7.46
C ASN A 77 -3.23 -15.65 -6.20
N PRO A 78 -3.00 -14.34 -6.31
CA PRO A 78 -2.73 -13.49 -5.15
C PRO A 78 -3.92 -13.32 -4.19
N LEU A 79 -5.15 -13.67 -4.63
CA LEU A 79 -6.37 -13.67 -3.80
C LEU A 79 -6.57 -14.97 -3.03
N ASP A 80 -5.77 -15.99 -3.28
CA ASP A 80 -5.71 -17.17 -2.43
C ASP A 80 -4.87 -16.85 -1.21
N VAL A 81 -5.47 -16.93 -0.03
CA VAL A 81 -4.85 -16.52 1.23
C VAL A 81 -4.97 -17.64 2.25
N SER A 82 -3.86 -18.10 2.78
CA SER A 82 -3.86 -19.06 3.89
C SER A 82 -3.56 -18.36 5.22
N ILE A 83 -4.09 -18.96 6.30
CA ILE A 83 -3.77 -18.53 7.69
C ILE A 83 -2.68 -19.46 8.22
N ASN A 84 -1.54 -18.90 8.59
CA ASN A 84 -0.50 -19.61 9.30
C ASN A 84 -0.62 -19.33 10.80
N GLY A 85 -1.16 -20.30 11.53
CA GLY A 85 -1.49 -20.15 12.95
C GLY A 85 -2.98 -20.20 13.26
N GLY A 86 -3.37 -19.59 14.37
CA GLY A 86 -4.76 -19.58 14.86
C GLY A 86 -5.67 -18.57 14.14
N GLY A 87 -6.99 -18.77 14.23
CA GLY A 87 -8.00 -17.85 13.72
C GLY A 87 -8.72 -18.32 12.45
N PHE A 88 -9.71 -17.56 12.00
CA PHE A 88 -10.58 -17.86 10.87
C PHE A 88 -10.82 -16.57 10.09
N PHE A 89 -11.05 -16.69 8.78
CA PHE A 89 -11.62 -15.62 7.98
C PHE A 89 -13.06 -15.34 8.44
N ARG A 90 -13.38 -14.07 8.60
CA ARG A 90 -14.72 -13.63 8.93
C ARG A 90 -15.46 -13.29 7.65
N LEU A 91 -16.51 -14.05 7.37
CA LEU A 91 -17.35 -13.93 6.17
C LEU A 91 -18.75 -13.46 6.54
N THR A 92 -19.46 -12.91 5.59
CA THR A 92 -20.89 -12.56 5.75
C THR A 92 -21.70 -13.11 4.59
N VAL A 93 -22.80 -13.78 4.91
CA VAL A 93 -23.77 -14.29 3.94
C VAL A 93 -25.14 -13.74 4.33
N ASN A 94 -25.76 -12.95 3.47
CA ASN A 94 -27.08 -12.34 3.72
C ASN A 94 -27.20 -11.65 5.11
N GLY A 95 -26.11 -11.02 5.56
CA GLY A 95 -26.05 -10.36 6.86
C GLY A 95 -25.68 -11.26 8.05
N ALA A 96 -25.67 -12.59 7.88
CA ALA A 96 -25.21 -13.52 8.91
C ALA A 96 -23.69 -13.71 8.82
N VAL A 97 -23.03 -13.69 9.99
CA VAL A 97 -21.57 -13.89 10.08
C VAL A 97 -21.25 -15.38 10.09
N GLN A 98 -20.27 -15.75 9.31
CA GLN A 98 -19.72 -17.10 9.22
C GLN A 98 -18.18 -17.02 9.29
N TYR A 99 -17.57 -18.13 9.68
CA TYR A 99 -16.12 -18.25 9.84
C TYR A 99 -15.61 -19.39 8.97
N SER A 100 -14.47 -19.19 8.30
CA SER A 100 -13.92 -20.21 7.40
C SER A 100 -12.40 -20.25 7.49
N ARG A 101 -11.83 -21.43 7.19
CA ARG A 101 -10.39 -21.61 6.93
C ARG A 101 -10.08 -21.68 5.44
N ASN A 102 -11.11 -21.80 4.60
CA ASN A 102 -10.95 -21.71 3.16
C ASN A 102 -10.72 -20.24 2.77
N GLY A 103 -9.53 -19.95 2.26
CA GLY A 103 -9.11 -18.62 1.83
C GLY A 103 -9.04 -18.47 0.31
N GLN A 104 -9.76 -19.26 -0.45
CA GLN A 104 -9.90 -19.09 -1.90
C GLN A 104 -10.94 -18.00 -2.18
N PHE A 105 -10.45 -16.81 -2.45
CA PHE A 105 -11.30 -15.65 -2.76
C PHE A 105 -11.19 -15.27 -4.23
N HIS A 106 -12.23 -14.65 -4.71
CA HIS A 106 -12.30 -13.99 -6.01
C HIS A 106 -13.10 -12.71 -5.89
N GLU A 107 -13.01 -11.90 -6.90
CA GLU A 107 -13.71 -10.63 -6.99
C GLU A 107 -15.01 -10.81 -7.76
N ASP A 108 -16.09 -10.24 -7.25
CA ASP A 108 -17.37 -10.19 -7.92
C ASP A 108 -17.48 -8.96 -8.85
N ASN A 109 -18.63 -8.80 -9.51
CA ASN A 109 -18.91 -7.68 -10.42
C ASN A 109 -18.97 -6.31 -9.72
N GLN A 110 -19.00 -6.27 -8.38
CA GLN A 110 -19.01 -5.05 -7.56
C GLN A 110 -17.64 -4.79 -6.93
N HIS A 111 -16.61 -5.51 -7.37
CA HIS A 111 -15.27 -5.47 -6.81
C HIS A 111 -15.19 -5.91 -5.33
N THR A 112 -16.16 -6.69 -4.87
CA THR A 112 -16.19 -7.23 -3.52
C THR A 112 -15.48 -8.58 -3.48
N LEU A 113 -14.69 -8.83 -2.43
CA LEU A 113 -14.04 -10.13 -2.24
C LEU A 113 -15.02 -11.15 -1.70
N VAL A 114 -15.24 -12.22 -2.48
CA VAL A 114 -16.18 -13.30 -2.15
C VAL A 114 -15.49 -14.67 -2.31
N ASN A 115 -16.01 -15.67 -1.62
CA ASN A 115 -15.62 -17.06 -1.85
C ASN A 115 -16.48 -17.73 -2.93
N ALA A 116 -16.20 -18.98 -3.27
CA ALA A 116 -16.92 -19.73 -4.31
C ALA A 116 -18.44 -19.91 -4.02
N GLN A 117 -18.89 -19.72 -2.78
CA GLN A 117 -20.28 -19.79 -2.36
C GLN A 117 -20.96 -18.42 -2.31
N GLY A 118 -20.26 -17.35 -2.70
CA GLY A 118 -20.76 -15.97 -2.64
C GLY A 118 -20.75 -15.36 -1.23
N ALA A 119 -20.05 -15.98 -0.27
CA ALA A 119 -19.85 -15.38 1.05
C ALA A 119 -18.82 -14.25 0.96
N VAL A 120 -19.19 -13.08 1.46
CA VAL A 120 -18.40 -11.85 1.38
C VAL A 120 -17.35 -11.82 2.47
N LEU A 121 -16.08 -11.61 2.10
CA LEU A 121 -14.99 -11.40 3.04
C LEU A 121 -15.12 -10.03 3.71
N THR A 122 -14.96 -9.98 5.02
CA THR A 122 -15.08 -8.75 5.80
C THR A 122 -13.72 -8.28 6.32
N GLY A 123 -13.58 -6.98 6.49
CA GLY A 123 -12.36 -6.36 6.97
C GLY A 123 -12.53 -4.88 7.25
N TYR A 124 -11.42 -4.19 7.24
CA TYR A 124 -11.32 -2.75 7.49
C TYR A 124 -10.96 -2.05 6.18
N LEU A 125 -11.75 -1.09 5.76
CA LEU A 125 -11.46 -0.32 4.54
C LEU A 125 -10.39 0.74 4.81
N ALA A 126 -9.61 1.05 3.79
CA ALA A 126 -8.72 2.20 3.80
C ALA A 126 -9.47 3.46 3.33
N ASN A 127 -9.06 4.62 3.81
CA ASN A 127 -9.51 5.89 3.25
C ASN A 127 -8.79 6.18 1.92
N THR A 128 -9.14 7.30 1.26
CA THR A 128 -8.54 7.71 -0.03
C THR A 128 -7.02 7.93 0.05
N ALA A 129 -6.48 8.20 1.24
CA ALA A 129 -5.05 8.32 1.48
C ALA A 129 -4.35 6.97 1.75
N GLY A 130 -5.07 5.84 1.72
CA GLY A 130 -4.51 4.51 2.00
C GLY A 130 -4.33 4.20 3.49
N VAL A 131 -4.97 4.97 4.39
CA VAL A 131 -4.91 4.71 5.84
C VAL A 131 -6.07 3.81 6.24
N ILE A 132 -5.77 2.66 6.84
CA ILE A 132 -6.76 1.69 7.32
C ILE A 132 -7.61 2.30 8.44
N GLN A 133 -8.92 2.20 8.30
CA GLN A 133 -9.89 2.69 9.29
C GLN A 133 -10.35 1.52 10.17
N LEU A 134 -9.76 1.39 11.35
CA LEU A 134 -10.14 0.35 12.31
C LEU A 134 -11.49 0.70 12.95
N GLY A 135 -12.44 -0.22 12.84
CA GLY A 135 -13.80 -0.10 13.36
C GLY A 135 -14.51 -1.44 13.34
N ALA A 136 -15.83 -1.44 13.15
CA ALA A 136 -16.56 -2.68 12.89
C ALA A 136 -16.17 -3.22 11.49
N PRO A 137 -15.85 -4.52 11.35
CA PRO A 137 -15.54 -5.08 10.05
C PRO A 137 -16.72 -4.98 9.07
N VAL A 138 -16.43 -4.49 7.87
CA VAL A 138 -17.39 -4.30 6.77
C VAL A 138 -16.99 -5.16 5.56
N PRO A 139 -17.86 -5.37 4.57
CA PRO A 139 -17.49 -6.00 3.31
C PRO A 139 -16.26 -5.33 2.67
N LEU A 140 -15.29 -6.13 2.24
CA LEU A 140 -14.09 -5.65 1.56
C LEU A 140 -14.39 -5.41 0.09
N VAL A 141 -14.50 -4.15 -0.28
CA VAL A 141 -14.67 -3.69 -1.66
C VAL A 141 -13.35 -3.06 -2.12
N LEU A 142 -12.83 -3.52 -3.26
CA LEU A 142 -11.55 -3.07 -3.80
C LEU A 142 -11.74 -1.83 -4.67
N ASP A 143 -11.18 -0.70 -4.26
CA ASP A 143 -11.15 0.52 -5.07
C ASP A 143 -10.01 0.45 -6.08
N LYS A 144 -10.31 0.08 -7.32
CA LYS A 144 -9.38 -0.01 -8.45
C LYS A 144 -9.24 1.30 -9.24
N SER A 145 -9.73 2.41 -8.70
CA SER A 145 -9.55 3.70 -9.34
C SER A 145 -8.07 4.04 -9.50
N ASP A 146 -7.76 4.72 -10.58
CA ASP A 146 -6.42 5.22 -10.85
C ASP A 146 -5.97 6.16 -9.73
N LEU A 147 -4.69 6.12 -9.43
CA LEU A 147 -4.07 6.96 -8.44
C LEU A 147 -3.87 8.36 -9.03
N LYS A 148 -4.52 9.35 -8.42
CA LYS A 148 -4.34 10.75 -8.81
C LYS A 148 -2.92 11.21 -8.48
N PRO A 149 -2.35 12.13 -9.28
CA PRO A 149 -1.04 12.68 -8.97
C PRO A 149 -1.07 13.42 -7.63
N VAL A 150 0.05 13.42 -6.95
CA VAL A 150 0.26 14.17 -5.71
C VAL A 150 1.47 15.06 -5.90
N GLN A 151 1.25 16.37 -5.74
CA GLN A 151 2.31 17.36 -5.75
C GLN A 151 3.32 17.09 -4.65
N THR A 152 4.60 17.26 -4.96
CA THR A 152 5.65 17.24 -3.94
C THR A 152 5.52 18.46 -3.04
N THR A 153 5.30 18.24 -1.76
CA THR A 153 5.22 19.29 -0.74
C THR A 153 6.35 19.19 0.27
N GLU A 154 6.94 18.02 0.40
CA GLU A 154 8.00 17.74 1.36
C GLU A 154 9.12 16.97 0.69
N ALA A 155 10.36 17.32 1.04
CA ALA A 155 11.56 16.59 0.65
C ALA A 155 12.52 16.49 1.85
N ASN A 156 13.22 15.39 1.95
CA ASN A 156 14.28 15.20 2.95
C ASN A 156 15.58 14.79 2.25
N PHE A 157 16.66 15.49 2.56
CA PHE A 157 17.99 15.16 2.09
C PHE A 157 18.81 14.58 3.25
N HIS A 158 19.25 13.36 3.07
CA HIS A 158 20.14 12.68 4.00
C HIS A 158 21.53 12.57 3.38
N LEU A 159 22.45 13.42 3.82
CA LEU A 159 23.78 13.60 3.24
C LEU A 159 24.88 13.41 4.28
N ASN A 160 26.07 13.04 3.83
CA ASN A 160 27.29 13.35 4.55
C ASN A 160 28.07 14.42 3.76
N LEU A 161 28.26 15.60 4.36
CA LEU A 161 29.07 16.67 3.81
C LEU A 161 30.48 16.59 4.43
N SER A 162 31.52 16.30 3.65
CA SER A 162 32.84 16.05 4.20
C SER A 162 33.41 17.26 4.93
N SER A 163 33.82 17.06 6.18
CA SER A 163 34.53 18.11 6.94
C SER A 163 35.87 18.49 6.31
N ALA A 164 36.49 17.60 5.53
CA ALA A 164 37.75 17.80 4.85
C ALA A 164 37.66 18.65 3.56
N GLU A 165 36.44 18.90 3.05
CA GLU A 165 36.23 19.75 1.88
C GLU A 165 36.77 21.16 2.12
N LYS A 166 37.29 21.75 1.05
CA LYS A 166 37.76 23.13 1.07
C LYS A 166 36.63 24.09 0.70
N VAL A 167 36.74 25.32 1.17
CA VAL A 167 35.91 26.41 0.66
C VAL A 167 36.26 26.62 -0.81
N PRO A 168 35.28 26.69 -1.74
CA PRO A 168 35.54 26.95 -3.15
C PRO A 168 36.31 28.24 -3.35
N GLU A 169 37.34 28.19 -4.21
CA GLU A 169 38.19 29.35 -4.49
C GLU A 169 37.47 30.40 -5.35
N LYS A 170 36.55 29.95 -6.19
CA LYS A 170 35.73 30.83 -7.03
C LYS A 170 34.46 31.28 -6.31
N ASN A 171 34.29 32.59 -6.22
CA ASN A 171 33.10 33.26 -5.72
C ASN A 171 32.67 34.37 -6.69
N PRO A 172 31.37 34.65 -6.87
CA PRO A 172 30.18 34.08 -6.21
C PRO A 172 29.81 32.69 -6.77
N PHE A 173 28.89 31.99 -6.07
CA PHE A 173 28.33 30.73 -6.52
C PHE A 173 27.70 30.88 -7.93
N ASN A 174 27.95 29.87 -8.77
CA ASN A 174 27.38 29.73 -10.10
C ASN A 174 27.07 28.27 -10.37
N ALA A 175 25.78 27.91 -10.55
CA ALA A 175 25.33 26.54 -10.79
C ALA A 175 25.98 25.89 -12.04
N ASN A 176 26.42 26.70 -13.02
CA ASN A 176 27.07 26.24 -14.25
C ASN A 176 28.59 26.07 -14.12
N ASP A 177 29.21 26.49 -13.01
CA ASP A 177 30.65 26.33 -12.76
C ASP A 177 30.90 25.40 -11.56
N PRO A 178 31.30 24.13 -11.79
CA PRO A 178 31.53 23.16 -10.73
C PRO A 178 32.62 23.55 -9.71
N GLU A 179 33.47 24.53 -10.03
CA GLU A 179 34.51 25.01 -9.11
C GLU A 179 33.97 25.99 -8.05
N THR A 180 32.68 26.36 -8.14
CA THR A 180 32.00 27.28 -7.21
C THR A 180 31.21 26.59 -6.11
N TYR A 181 31.09 25.26 -6.14
CA TYR A 181 30.36 24.46 -5.14
C TYR A 181 31.06 23.12 -4.87
N ASN A 182 30.79 22.52 -3.72
CA ASN A 182 31.40 21.25 -3.32
C ASN A 182 30.59 20.02 -3.73
N LYS A 183 29.25 20.13 -3.72
CA LYS A 183 28.34 19.01 -4.02
C LYS A 183 27.07 19.52 -4.66
N GLN A 184 26.53 18.73 -5.59
CA GLN A 184 25.14 18.86 -6.07
C GLN A 184 24.39 17.57 -5.81
N THR A 185 23.10 17.69 -5.53
CA THR A 185 22.15 16.56 -5.40
C THR A 185 20.92 16.85 -6.22
N VAL A 186 20.43 15.84 -6.91
CA VAL A 186 19.27 15.93 -7.81
C VAL A 186 18.14 15.12 -7.22
N LEU A 187 16.94 15.69 -7.20
CA LEU A 187 15.73 15.03 -6.72
C LEU A 187 14.57 15.28 -7.68
N ASP A 188 13.93 14.22 -8.10
CA ASP A 188 12.70 14.31 -8.90
C ASP A 188 11.54 14.79 -8.03
N VAL A 189 10.86 15.85 -8.44
CA VAL A 189 9.68 16.40 -7.77
C VAL A 189 8.53 16.49 -8.75
N TYR A 190 7.30 16.48 -8.25
CA TYR A 190 6.10 16.43 -9.08
C TYR A 190 5.23 17.66 -8.82
N ASP A 191 4.69 18.24 -9.87
CA ASP A 191 3.74 19.33 -9.80
C ASP A 191 2.31 18.84 -9.49
N SER A 192 1.34 19.75 -9.38
CA SER A 192 -0.05 19.42 -9.08
C SER A 192 -0.76 18.61 -10.17
N LEU A 193 -0.22 18.56 -11.38
CA LEU A 193 -0.72 17.76 -12.51
C LEU A 193 0.03 16.42 -12.64
N GLY A 194 1.08 16.21 -11.83
CA GLY A 194 1.89 15.01 -11.83
C GLY A 194 3.03 15.01 -12.86
N THR A 195 3.33 16.18 -13.42
CA THR A 195 4.51 16.34 -14.28
C THR A 195 5.76 16.30 -13.42
N GLN A 196 6.74 15.52 -13.87
CA GLN A 196 8.04 15.41 -13.20
C GLN A 196 8.91 16.62 -13.51
N HIS A 197 9.53 17.18 -12.49
CA HIS A 197 10.52 18.24 -12.56
C HIS A 197 11.76 17.83 -11.81
N ILE A 198 12.90 18.37 -12.19
CA ILE A 198 14.17 18.09 -11.54
C ILE A 198 14.51 19.24 -10.59
N MET A 199 14.55 18.96 -9.30
CA MET A 199 15.08 19.88 -8.30
C MET A 199 16.55 19.57 -8.05
N THR A 200 17.43 20.52 -8.30
CA THR A 200 18.87 20.40 -8.01
C THR A 200 19.22 21.29 -6.83
N THR A 201 19.84 20.71 -5.81
CA THR A 201 20.38 21.43 -4.67
C THR A 201 21.90 21.43 -4.72
N TYR A 202 22.52 22.57 -4.37
CA TYR A 202 23.96 22.77 -4.36
C TYR A 202 24.41 23.11 -2.94
N TYR A 203 25.51 22.53 -2.54
CA TYR A 203 26.12 22.71 -1.22
C TYR A 203 27.48 23.34 -1.35
N VAL A 204 27.62 24.52 -0.74
CA VAL A 204 28.82 25.35 -0.81
C VAL A 204 29.35 25.52 0.61
N LYS A 205 30.56 25.02 0.87
CA LYS A 205 31.25 25.25 2.14
C LYS A 205 31.67 26.69 2.22
N THR A 206 31.26 27.42 3.25
CA THR A 206 31.58 28.83 3.43
C THR A 206 32.55 29.07 4.57
N ASP A 207 32.51 28.20 5.60
CA ASP A 207 33.38 28.26 6.77
C ASP A 207 33.51 26.88 7.42
N ALA A 208 34.29 26.77 8.48
CA ALA A 208 34.31 25.56 9.31
C ALA A 208 32.93 25.24 9.83
N ASN A 209 32.43 24.03 9.53
CA ASN A 209 31.11 23.54 9.93
C ASN A 209 29.90 24.34 9.38
N VAL A 210 30.07 25.13 8.34
CA VAL A 210 29.02 25.97 7.75
C VAL A 210 28.93 25.75 6.26
N TRP A 211 27.70 25.47 5.79
CA TRP A 211 27.41 25.20 4.39
C TRP A 211 26.21 26.01 3.92
N ASP A 212 26.36 26.70 2.83
CA ASP A 212 25.26 27.35 2.15
C ASP A 212 24.58 26.38 1.20
N VAL A 213 23.25 26.41 1.19
CA VAL A 213 22.41 25.59 0.31
C VAL A 213 21.76 26.49 -0.73
N TYR A 214 21.93 26.13 -1.99
CA TYR A 214 21.28 26.76 -3.13
C TYR A 214 20.40 25.74 -3.83
N ALA A 215 19.37 26.16 -4.55
CA ALA A 215 18.50 25.26 -5.30
C ALA A 215 18.17 25.83 -6.69
N ALA A 216 17.97 24.92 -7.65
CA ALA A 216 17.57 25.20 -9.02
C ALA A 216 16.48 24.20 -9.48
N ALA A 217 15.67 24.60 -10.46
CA ALA A 217 14.66 23.74 -11.10
C ALA A 217 15.07 23.40 -12.54
N ASP A 218 14.86 22.14 -12.95
CA ASP A 218 15.06 21.64 -14.32
C ASP A 218 16.43 22.04 -14.93
N ASN A 219 17.50 21.96 -14.14
CA ASN A 219 18.84 22.45 -14.46
C ASN A 219 18.92 23.95 -14.82
N LYS A 220 17.86 24.70 -14.50
CA LYS A 220 17.81 26.14 -14.64
C LYS A 220 17.98 26.76 -13.25
N GLU A 221 18.66 27.89 -13.22
CA GLU A 221 18.74 28.69 -12.00
C GLU A 221 17.31 29.11 -11.58
N ILE A 222 17.02 29.05 -10.28
CA ILE A 222 15.70 29.47 -9.78
C ILE A 222 15.50 30.93 -10.17
N ILE A 223 14.51 31.16 -11.03
CA ILE A 223 13.90 32.47 -11.16
C ILE A 223 13.16 32.70 -9.85
N SER A 224 13.42 33.80 -9.18
CA SER A 224 12.77 34.05 -7.89
C SER A 224 11.25 33.86 -8.00
N ALA A 225 10.64 33.33 -6.96
CA ALA A 225 9.19 33.13 -6.90
C ALA A 225 8.40 34.38 -7.31
N GLY A 226 8.98 35.57 -7.13
CA GLY A 226 8.38 36.84 -7.55
C GLY A 226 8.18 36.97 -9.06
N VAL A 227 9.15 36.53 -9.89
CA VAL A 227 9.01 36.63 -11.35
C VAL A 227 7.98 35.62 -11.86
N ALA A 228 8.03 34.37 -11.38
CA ALA A 228 7.06 33.34 -11.74
C ALA A 228 5.63 33.71 -11.31
N ALA A 229 5.46 34.14 -10.07
CA ALA A 229 4.17 34.57 -9.56
C ALA A 229 3.64 35.81 -10.29
N ALA A 230 4.51 36.76 -10.66
CA ALA A 230 4.11 37.93 -11.41
C ALA A 230 3.51 37.58 -12.76
N ILE A 231 4.12 36.64 -13.51
CA ILE A 231 3.60 36.20 -14.82
C ILE A 231 2.25 35.49 -14.66
N ASN A 232 2.17 34.56 -13.73
CA ASN A 232 0.97 33.74 -13.55
C ASN A 232 -0.22 34.51 -12.96
N ASN A 233 0.04 35.55 -12.19
CA ASN A 233 -1.00 36.38 -11.56
C ASN A 233 -1.31 37.66 -12.33
N ASP A 234 -0.61 37.98 -13.42
CA ASP A 234 -0.86 39.18 -14.20
C ASP A 234 -2.11 39.04 -15.08
N ALA A 235 -3.09 39.92 -14.85
CA ALA A 235 -4.34 39.90 -15.60
C ALA A 235 -4.16 40.20 -17.10
N GLY A 236 -3.14 40.96 -17.49
CA GLY A 236 -2.81 41.24 -18.88
C GLY A 236 -2.27 40.03 -19.62
N VAL A 237 -1.38 39.28 -18.96
CA VAL A 237 -0.85 37.99 -19.50
C VAL A 237 -1.98 36.97 -19.63
N ALA A 238 -2.84 36.84 -18.61
CA ALA A 238 -3.98 35.90 -18.65
C ALA A 238 -4.98 36.29 -19.77
N THR A 239 -5.26 37.58 -19.95
CA THR A 239 -6.14 38.07 -21.03
C THR A 239 -5.53 37.82 -22.40
N ALA A 240 -4.24 38.06 -22.59
CA ALA A 240 -3.54 37.82 -23.83
C ALA A 240 -3.48 36.31 -24.18
N ARG A 241 -3.33 35.43 -23.19
CA ARG A 241 -3.41 33.98 -23.36
C ARG A 241 -4.81 33.53 -23.80
N THR A 242 -5.85 34.09 -23.18
CA THR A 242 -7.23 33.81 -23.57
C THR A 242 -7.49 34.23 -24.99
N ALA A 243 -7.07 35.45 -25.40
CA ALA A 243 -7.22 35.96 -26.78
C ALA A 243 -6.51 35.04 -27.81
N TYR A 244 -5.34 34.51 -27.49
CA TYR A 244 -4.66 33.53 -28.34
C TYR A 244 -5.45 32.22 -28.47
N ASN A 245 -5.94 31.68 -27.37
CA ASN A 245 -6.75 30.47 -27.37
C ASN A 245 -8.06 30.63 -28.15
N ASP A 246 -8.70 31.81 -28.05
CA ASP A 246 -9.91 32.13 -28.80
C ASP A 246 -9.62 32.28 -30.30
N ALA A 247 -8.47 32.85 -30.68
CA ALA A 247 -8.04 32.96 -32.07
C ALA A 247 -7.81 31.59 -32.72
N ILE A 248 -7.26 30.62 -31.99
CA ILE A 248 -7.09 29.22 -32.47
C ILE A 248 -8.43 28.51 -32.60
N ARG A 249 -9.38 28.76 -31.71
CA ARG A 249 -10.70 28.12 -31.72
C ARG A 249 -11.68 28.73 -32.72
N ALA A 250 -11.36 29.90 -33.28
CA ALA A 250 -12.19 30.55 -34.31
C ALA A 250 -12.38 29.64 -35.55
N THR A 251 -13.57 29.67 -36.13
CA THR A 251 -13.90 28.84 -37.28
C THR A 251 -14.34 29.73 -38.47
N PRO A 252 -13.54 29.83 -39.55
CA PRO A 252 -12.19 29.25 -39.71
C PRO A 252 -11.12 30.01 -38.93
N PRO A 253 -10.05 29.30 -38.48
CA PRO A 253 -8.94 29.97 -37.77
C PRO A 253 -8.19 30.90 -38.74
N ASN A 254 -7.86 32.10 -38.30
CA ASN A 254 -7.12 33.07 -39.10
C ASN A 254 -5.67 33.15 -38.59
N ALA A 255 -4.72 32.76 -39.43
CA ALA A 255 -3.30 32.74 -39.10
C ALA A 255 -2.76 34.11 -38.68
N ASP A 256 -3.24 35.20 -39.28
CA ASP A 256 -2.85 36.55 -38.93
C ASP A 256 -3.34 36.96 -37.54
N THR A 257 -4.57 36.60 -37.18
CA THR A 257 -5.15 36.87 -35.88
C THR A 257 -4.40 36.07 -34.79
N ILE A 258 -4.06 34.83 -35.05
CA ILE A 258 -3.29 33.98 -34.15
C ILE A 258 -1.89 34.58 -33.93
N ALA A 259 -1.20 35.00 -35.01
CA ALA A 259 0.12 35.60 -34.96
C ALA A 259 0.13 36.94 -34.18
N GLN A 260 -0.92 37.75 -34.32
CA GLN A 260 -1.08 38.99 -33.55
C GLN A 260 -1.37 38.72 -32.07
N ALA A 261 -2.20 37.74 -31.78
CA ALA A 261 -2.49 37.33 -30.40
C ALA A 261 -1.23 36.78 -29.71
N ALA A 262 -0.41 36.00 -30.43
CA ALA A 262 0.89 35.53 -29.94
C ALA A 262 1.85 36.70 -29.62
N ALA A 263 1.92 37.71 -30.49
CA ALA A 263 2.75 38.91 -30.26
C ALA A 263 2.25 39.72 -29.06
N THR A 264 0.93 39.85 -28.91
CA THR A 264 0.33 40.53 -27.73
C THR A 264 0.69 39.79 -26.45
N TYR A 265 0.61 38.48 -26.46
CA TYR A 265 1.04 37.65 -25.33
C TYR A 265 2.54 37.85 -25.02
N ALA A 266 3.39 37.77 -26.03
CA ALA A 266 4.84 37.98 -25.87
C ALA A 266 5.17 39.33 -25.24
N THR A 267 4.49 40.40 -25.68
CA THR A 267 4.68 41.76 -25.12
C THR A 267 4.26 41.83 -23.66
N SER A 268 3.09 41.25 -23.33
CA SER A 268 2.61 41.22 -21.94
C SER A 268 3.54 40.43 -21.04
N ALA A 269 3.92 39.21 -21.44
CA ALA A 269 4.82 38.36 -20.69
C ALA A 269 6.21 39.00 -20.52
N TYR A 270 6.79 39.57 -21.58
CA TYR A 270 8.06 40.28 -21.52
C TYR A 270 8.05 41.45 -20.54
N ASN A 271 7.03 42.31 -20.58
CA ASN A 271 6.96 43.48 -19.68
C ASN A 271 6.86 43.06 -18.20
N VAL A 272 6.06 42.05 -17.91
CA VAL A 272 5.91 41.47 -16.56
C VAL A 272 7.21 40.84 -16.10
N MET A 273 7.84 39.99 -16.94
CA MET A 273 9.13 39.37 -16.64
C MET A 273 10.22 40.41 -16.37
N ARG A 274 10.33 41.40 -17.21
CA ARG A 274 11.33 42.48 -17.10
C ARG A 274 11.14 43.31 -15.82
N THR A 275 9.91 43.67 -15.50
CA THR A 275 9.59 44.39 -14.28
C THR A 275 9.91 43.56 -13.04
N ALA A 276 9.41 42.34 -12.99
CA ALA A 276 9.66 41.43 -11.87
C ALA A 276 11.15 41.07 -11.70
N ALA A 277 11.87 40.86 -12.79
CA ALA A 277 13.32 40.58 -12.75
C ALA A 277 14.15 41.80 -12.30
N SER A 278 13.65 43.01 -12.50
CA SER A 278 14.34 44.23 -12.08
C SER A 278 14.11 44.58 -10.61
N THR A 279 13.14 43.95 -9.94
CA THR A 279 12.76 44.25 -8.55
C THR A 279 13.30 43.21 -7.59
N ALA A 280 13.71 43.63 -6.39
CA ALA A 280 14.13 42.74 -5.33
C ALA A 280 12.95 41.80 -4.91
N PRO A 281 13.22 40.52 -4.56
CA PRO A 281 14.53 39.89 -4.38
C PRO A 281 15.17 39.32 -5.67
N ALA A 282 14.52 39.41 -6.82
CA ALA A 282 14.93 38.79 -8.06
C ALA A 282 16.12 39.45 -8.75
N SER A 283 16.39 40.70 -8.51
CA SER A 283 17.48 41.56 -9.00
C SER A 283 18.40 40.96 -10.10
N ALA A 284 17.82 40.74 -11.29
CA ALA A 284 18.59 40.26 -12.42
C ALA A 284 19.71 41.24 -12.79
N SER A 285 20.86 40.73 -13.21
CA SER A 285 21.98 41.56 -13.65
C SER A 285 21.61 42.32 -14.94
N PRO A 286 22.27 43.44 -15.23
CA PRO A 286 22.07 44.14 -16.49
C PRO A 286 22.30 43.26 -17.74
N ALA A 287 23.18 42.26 -17.66
CA ALA A 287 23.44 41.31 -18.74
C ALA A 287 22.26 40.38 -18.97
N GLN A 288 21.62 39.91 -17.91
CA GLN A 288 20.41 39.07 -17.98
C GLN A 288 19.21 39.84 -18.54
N LEU A 289 19.00 41.09 -18.10
CA LEU A 289 17.97 41.96 -18.67
C LEU A 289 18.24 42.22 -20.17
N ALA A 290 19.47 42.44 -20.59
CA ALA A 290 19.84 42.60 -22.00
C ALA A 290 19.62 41.30 -22.80
N ALA A 291 19.86 40.14 -22.20
CA ALA A 291 19.55 38.85 -22.82
C ALA A 291 18.04 38.67 -23.03
N LEU A 292 17.22 39.05 -22.04
CA LEU A 292 15.75 39.07 -22.16
C LEU A 292 15.28 40.01 -23.27
N ASP A 293 15.84 41.23 -23.34
CA ASP A 293 15.53 42.20 -24.39
C ASP A 293 15.88 41.63 -25.77
N THR A 294 17.02 40.93 -25.88
CA THR A 294 17.45 40.26 -27.11
C THR A 294 16.54 39.10 -27.49
N ALA A 295 16.14 38.25 -26.52
CA ALA A 295 15.22 37.14 -26.75
C ALA A 295 13.84 37.64 -27.19
N TYR A 296 13.31 38.71 -26.58
CA TYR A 296 12.06 39.32 -26.98
C TYR A 296 12.13 39.86 -28.42
N THR A 297 13.19 40.58 -28.77
CA THR A 297 13.38 41.09 -30.13
C THR A 297 13.52 39.95 -31.16
N ALA A 298 14.11 38.82 -30.75
CA ALA A 298 14.24 37.65 -31.62
C ALA A 298 12.92 36.91 -31.89
N LEU A 299 11.88 37.12 -31.11
CA LEU A 299 10.54 36.57 -31.35
C LEU A 299 9.85 37.25 -32.57
N ASP A 300 10.08 38.55 -32.75
CA ASP A 300 9.60 39.32 -33.92
C ASP A 300 10.73 40.20 -34.49
N PRO A 301 11.69 39.60 -35.21
CA PRO A 301 12.87 40.34 -35.72
C PRO A 301 12.52 41.46 -36.69
N THR A 302 11.34 41.42 -37.28
CA THR A 302 10.88 42.43 -38.28
C THR A 302 10.11 43.56 -37.63
N GLY A 303 9.72 43.47 -36.35
CA GLY A 303 8.87 44.42 -35.70
C GLY A 303 7.45 44.49 -36.28
N SER A 304 7.02 43.41 -36.90
CA SER A 304 5.73 43.33 -37.60
C SER A 304 4.52 43.25 -36.66
N GLY A 305 4.75 43.06 -35.38
CA GLY A 305 3.69 42.77 -34.39
C GLY A 305 3.04 41.41 -34.59
N ARG A 306 3.76 40.47 -35.19
CA ARG A 306 3.29 39.12 -35.49
C ARG A 306 4.33 38.08 -35.13
N ILE A 307 3.93 37.07 -34.35
CA ILE A 307 4.74 35.90 -34.02
C ILE A 307 4.05 34.68 -34.59
N THR A 308 4.67 34.04 -35.60
CA THR A 308 4.09 32.89 -36.29
C THR A 308 4.68 31.58 -35.75
N GLY A 309 3.84 30.56 -35.62
CA GLY A 309 4.27 29.19 -35.31
C GLY A 309 4.73 28.98 -33.88
N MET A 310 4.41 29.87 -32.96
CA MET A 310 4.71 29.73 -31.52
C MET A 310 3.46 29.88 -30.68
N SER A 311 3.31 28.98 -29.72
CA SER A 311 2.31 29.06 -28.67
C SER A 311 2.76 29.98 -27.53
N PRO A 312 1.85 30.46 -26.68
CA PRO A 312 2.17 31.18 -25.44
C PRO A 312 3.21 30.48 -24.57
N ASP A 313 3.17 29.15 -24.52
CA ASP A 313 4.08 28.35 -23.71
C ASP A 313 5.52 28.34 -24.29
N GLU A 314 5.65 28.20 -25.59
CA GLU A 314 6.96 28.30 -26.29
C GLU A 314 7.55 29.72 -26.19
N ILE A 315 6.69 30.75 -26.27
CA ILE A 315 7.11 32.15 -26.07
C ILE A 315 7.63 32.33 -24.64
N SER A 316 6.87 31.88 -23.65
CA SER A 316 7.27 31.98 -22.24
C SER A 316 8.56 31.22 -21.95
N ALA A 317 8.73 30.03 -22.53
CA ALA A 317 9.96 29.24 -22.41
C ALA A 317 11.15 29.99 -22.97
N LYS A 318 11.06 30.56 -24.17
CA LYS A 318 12.16 31.33 -24.80
C LYS A 318 12.52 32.59 -24.02
N LEU A 319 11.54 33.32 -23.50
CA LEU A 319 11.78 34.47 -22.66
C LEU A 319 12.37 34.08 -21.31
N GLY A 320 11.87 33.00 -20.70
CA GLY A 320 12.38 32.45 -19.45
C GLY A 320 13.81 31.94 -19.55
N ASP A 321 14.17 31.28 -20.67
CA ASP A 321 15.53 30.80 -20.92
C ASP A 321 16.55 31.94 -21.01
N ALA A 322 16.12 33.13 -21.43
CA ALA A 322 16.99 34.31 -21.52
C ALA A 322 17.24 34.98 -20.16
N ILE A 323 16.32 34.81 -19.19
CA ILE A 323 16.52 35.28 -17.82
C ILE A 323 17.08 34.14 -16.99
N THR A 324 18.39 33.95 -17.01
CA THR A 324 19.07 33.15 -16.00
C THR A 324 19.23 34.02 -14.75
N VAL A 325 18.38 33.80 -13.75
CA VAL A 325 18.60 34.39 -12.41
C VAL A 325 19.49 33.44 -11.63
N PRO A 326 20.57 33.92 -10.99
CA PRO A 326 21.44 33.06 -10.20
C PRO A 326 20.64 32.26 -9.20
N ALA A 327 20.98 30.97 -9.03
CA ALA A 327 20.34 30.11 -8.05
C ALA A 327 20.30 30.80 -6.68
N VAL A 328 19.11 30.88 -6.11
CA VAL A 328 18.88 31.62 -4.86
C VAL A 328 19.37 30.76 -3.70
N LYS A 329 20.14 31.37 -2.80
CA LYS A 329 20.47 30.78 -1.51
C LYS A 329 19.18 30.46 -0.75
N VAL A 330 18.96 29.17 -0.47
CA VAL A 330 17.79 28.67 0.24
C VAL A 330 17.96 28.80 1.75
N GLY A 331 19.17 28.52 2.23
CA GLY A 331 19.50 28.55 3.63
C GLY A 331 20.96 28.21 3.91
N THR A 332 21.30 28.16 5.18
CA THR A 332 22.63 27.78 5.65
C THR A 332 22.51 26.66 6.69
N LEU A 333 23.19 25.55 6.44
CA LEU A 333 23.34 24.46 7.40
C LEU A 333 24.57 24.75 8.28
N GLN A 334 24.43 24.48 9.58
CA GLN A 334 25.53 24.57 10.54
C GLN A 334 25.61 23.28 11.34
N PHE A 335 26.84 22.77 11.48
CA PHE A 335 27.11 21.53 12.18
C PHE A 335 27.85 21.80 13.51
N ASP A 336 27.59 20.94 14.47
CA ASP A 336 28.33 20.95 15.74
C ASP A 336 29.73 20.33 15.56
N ARG A 337 30.54 20.32 16.64
CA ARG A 337 31.87 19.72 16.61
C ARG A 337 31.88 18.20 16.53
N SER A 338 30.71 17.57 16.73
CA SER A 338 30.53 16.13 16.61
C SER A 338 30.05 15.72 15.21
N GLY A 339 29.82 16.72 14.33
CA GLY A 339 29.37 16.52 12.94
C GLY A 339 27.87 16.36 12.79
N ASN A 340 27.07 16.66 13.80
CA ASN A 340 25.61 16.65 13.73
C ASN A 340 25.09 18.04 13.37
N LEU A 341 23.91 18.10 12.71
CA LEU A 341 23.26 19.34 12.37
C LEU A 341 22.82 20.10 13.63
N ASP A 342 23.29 21.34 13.81
CA ASP A 342 23.01 22.18 14.99
C ASP A 342 21.92 23.22 14.66
N GLN A 343 20.66 22.82 14.83
CA GLN A 343 19.52 23.70 14.60
C GLN A 343 19.49 24.90 15.55
N GLY A 344 20.04 24.76 16.78
CA GLY A 344 20.15 25.85 17.73
C GLY A 344 21.10 26.93 17.25
N ALA A 345 22.29 26.57 16.77
CA ALA A 345 23.22 27.50 16.19
C ALA A 345 22.70 28.12 14.88
N MET A 346 21.95 27.36 14.07
CA MET A 346 21.28 27.88 12.87
C MET A 346 20.26 28.98 13.20
N ALA A 347 19.45 28.78 14.21
CA ALA A 347 18.45 29.77 14.64
C ALA A 347 19.05 31.09 15.18
N LEU A 348 20.27 31.05 15.66
CA LEU A 348 21.01 32.24 16.18
C LEU A 348 21.71 33.05 15.08
N ARG A 349 21.69 32.58 13.84
CA ARG A 349 22.29 33.32 12.71
C ARG A 349 21.49 34.57 12.35
N THR A 350 22.11 35.46 11.61
CA THR A 350 21.45 36.65 11.09
C THR A 350 21.53 36.66 9.54
N PRO A 351 20.40 36.44 8.81
CA PRO A 351 19.06 36.14 9.34
C PRO A 351 19.00 34.74 9.97
N PRO A 352 18.05 34.51 10.92
CA PRO A 352 17.82 33.19 11.52
C PRO A 352 17.51 32.12 10.47
N GLN A 353 18.10 30.95 10.64
CA GLN A 353 17.88 29.80 9.76
C GLN A 353 17.13 28.73 10.52
N THR A 354 15.95 28.35 10.03
CA THR A 354 15.09 27.32 10.66
C THR A 354 14.66 26.32 9.61
N LEU A 355 14.74 25.03 9.93
CA LEU A 355 14.16 23.98 9.11
C LEU A 355 12.67 23.84 9.38
N PRO A 356 11.85 23.45 8.38
CA PRO A 356 12.25 23.16 6.99
C PRO A 356 12.55 24.42 6.18
N PHE A 357 13.42 24.31 5.17
CA PHE A 357 13.61 25.39 4.19
C PHE A 357 12.53 25.31 3.11
N ALA A 358 11.83 26.42 2.87
CA ALA A 358 10.84 26.52 1.80
C ALA A 358 11.54 26.82 0.47
N ILE A 359 11.68 25.79 -0.37
CA ILE A 359 12.19 25.94 -1.73
C ILE A 359 11.01 26.20 -2.66
N GLN A 360 11.01 27.33 -3.35
CA GLN A 360 10.01 27.70 -4.33
C GLN A 360 10.56 27.49 -5.73
N LEU A 361 10.04 26.51 -6.44
CA LEU A 361 10.44 26.17 -7.78
C LEU A 361 9.46 26.78 -8.78
N PRO A 362 9.88 27.73 -9.62
CA PRO A 362 9.07 28.17 -10.74
C PRO A 362 9.05 27.12 -11.82
N ILE A 363 7.89 26.80 -12.36
CA ILE A 363 7.71 25.87 -13.46
C ILE A 363 7.52 26.65 -14.76
N PHE A 364 8.40 26.41 -15.73
CA PHE A 364 8.32 26.98 -17.07
C PHE A 364 8.47 25.90 -18.15
N PRO A 365 7.67 25.90 -19.22
CA PRO A 365 6.52 26.80 -19.44
C PRO A 365 5.40 26.53 -18.43
N ASP A 366 4.47 27.51 -18.28
CA ASP A 366 3.30 27.30 -17.45
C ASP A 366 2.42 26.20 -18.03
N THR A 367 2.36 25.07 -17.32
CA THR A 367 1.58 23.87 -17.70
C THR A 367 0.14 23.95 -17.18
N GLY A 368 -0.24 25.02 -16.50
CA GLY A 368 -1.51 25.14 -15.78
C GLY A 368 -1.49 24.48 -14.40
N SER A 369 -0.31 24.05 -13.94
CA SER A 369 -0.12 23.54 -12.58
C SER A 369 -0.14 24.68 -11.55
N LEU A 370 -0.31 24.32 -10.27
CA LEU A 370 -0.20 25.28 -9.17
C LEU A 370 1.23 25.81 -9.08
N GLN A 371 1.37 27.14 -9.09
CA GLN A 371 2.68 27.81 -9.11
C GLN A 371 2.82 28.84 -7.98
N PRO A 372 4.04 29.03 -7.44
CA PRO A 372 5.23 28.19 -7.61
C PRO A 372 5.08 26.83 -6.93
N LEU A 373 5.81 25.81 -7.40
CA LEU A 373 5.93 24.55 -6.68
C LEU A 373 6.74 24.78 -5.40
N THR A 374 6.09 24.76 -4.25
CA THR A 374 6.75 24.99 -2.96
C THR A 374 7.04 23.66 -2.28
N VAL A 375 8.31 23.38 -2.03
CA VAL A 375 8.78 22.15 -1.37
C VAL A 375 9.41 22.53 -0.02
N GLN A 376 8.85 21.99 1.07
CA GLN A 376 9.43 22.10 2.40
C GLN A 376 10.55 21.06 2.53
N THR A 377 11.77 21.55 2.71
CA THR A 377 12.95 20.70 2.65
C THR A 377 13.61 20.58 4.01
N THR A 378 13.76 19.35 4.48
CA THR A 378 14.48 18.98 5.70
C THR A 378 15.81 18.32 5.37
N PHE A 379 16.69 18.25 6.37
CA PHE A 379 18.02 17.65 6.29
C PHE A 379 18.23 16.68 7.46
N ASP A 380 17.20 15.90 7.74
CA ASP A 380 17.23 14.96 8.86
C ASP A 380 18.33 13.92 8.65
N ASN A 381 19.06 13.64 9.73
CA ASN A 381 20.24 12.75 9.73
C ASN A 381 21.39 13.17 8.81
N THR A 382 21.38 14.40 8.26
CA THR A 382 22.52 14.95 7.55
C THR A 382 23.68 15.21 8.52
N THR A 383 24.87 14.78 8.13
CA THR A 383 26.06 14.80 8.98
C THR A 383 27.23 15.48 8.28
N GLN A 384 28.22 15.88 9.07
CA GLN A 384 29.49 16.39 8.57
C GLN A 384 30.65 15.60 9.16
N TYR A 385 30.99 14.47 8.54
CA TYR A 385 32.11 13.64 8.97
C TYR A 385 33.32 13.78 8.01
N GLY A 386 34.47 13.21 8.39
CA GLY A 386 35.68 13.21 7.56
C GLY A 386 35.62 12.28 6.34
N SER A 387 34.59 11.45 6.20
CA SER A 387 34.34 10.62 5.03
C SER A 387 33.97 11.49 3.80
N ALA A 388 34.08 10.92 2.61
CA ALA A 388 33.74 11.64 1.38
C ALA A 388 32.28 12.13 1.39
N THR A 389 32.08 13.29 0.77
CA THR A 389 30.73 13.85 0.57
C THR A 389 29.89 12.90 -0.28
N ASN A 390 28.78 12.44 0.28
CA ASN A 390 27.90 11.47 -0.35
C ASN A 390 26.42 11.75 -0.04
N ASP A 391 25.56 11.38 -0.99
CA ASP A 391 24.12 11.30 -0.77
C ASP A 391 23.81 9.90 -0.20
N LEU A 392 23.23 9.85 0.98
CA LEU A 392 22.86 8.62 1.70
C LEU A 392 21.40 8.22 1.47
N GLY A 393 20.61 9.13 0.89
CA GLY A 393 19.21 8.93 0.54
C GLY A 393 18.46 10.25 0.52
N SER A 394 17.83 10.56 -0.61
CA SER A 394 16.97 11.74 -0.75
C SER A 394 15.56 11.26 -1.05
N GLU A 395 14.60 11.73 -0.29
CA GLU A 395 13.20 11.29 -0.34
C GLU A 395 12.26 12.47 -0.56
N GLN A 396 11.14 12.20 -1.22
CA GLN A 396 10.07 13.18 -1.41
C GLN A 396 8.70 12.47 -1.43
N ASN A 397 7.61 13.20 -1.18
CA ASN A 397 6.27 12.65 -0.98
C ASN A 397 5.35 12.72 -2.21
N GLY A 398 5.76 13.36 -3.31
CA GLY A 398 4.98 13.47 -4.54
C GLY A 398 5.08 12.26 -5.46
N TYR A 399 4.18 12.17 -6.43
CA TYR A 399 4.22 11.17 -7.50
C TYR A 399 3.29 11.53 -8.67
N SER A 400 3.59 10.98 -9.84
CA SER A 400 2.75 11.10 -11.03
C SER A 400 1.48 10.25 -10.91
N ALA A 401 0.49 10.49 -11.76
CA ALA A 401 -0.66 9.62 -11.90
C ALA A 401 -0.24 8.17 -12.15
N GLY A 402 -0.97 7.22 -11.61
CA GLY A 402 -0.70 5.79 -11.78
C GLY A 402 -1.96 5.03 -12.12
N SER A 403 -1.95 4.21 -13.18
CA SER A 403 -3.03 3.26 -13.46
C SER A 403 -2.86 2.00 -12.62
N TRP A 404 -3.99 1.47 -12.14
CA TRP A 404 -4.00 0.23 -11.37
C TRP A 404 -3.45 -0.93 -12.19
N GLN A 405 -2.58 -1.78 -11.62
CA GLN A 405 -1.98 -2.91 -12.31
C GLN A 405 -2.28 -4.25 -11.65
N ARG A 406 -2.00 -4.39 -10.38
CA ARG A 406 -2.15 -5.66 -9.66
C ARG A 406 -2.39 -5.44 -8.18
N LEU A 407 -2.76 -6.52 -7.52
CA LEU A 407 -3.04 -6.59 -6.10
C LEU A 407 -2.06 -7.53 -5.42
N SER A 408 -1.67 -7.22 -4.20
CA SER A 408 -0.93 -8.10 -3.30
C SER A 408 -1.49 -8.00 -1.89
N ILE A 409 -1.34 -9.07 -1.10
CA ILE A 409 -1.77 -9.10 0.30
C ILE A 409 -0.55 -9.40 1.14
N ASP A 410 -0.30 -8.62 2.18
CA ASP A 410 0.83 -8.79 3.07
C ASP A 410 0.52 -9.75 4.25
N GLU A 411 1.52 -10.02 5.09
CA GLU A 411 1.39 -10.89 6.26
C GLU A 411 0.42 -10.37 7.33
N ASN A 412 0.21 -9.06 7.38
CA ASN A 412 -0.74 -8.38 8.26
C ASN A 412 -2.15 -8.30 7.67
N GLY A 413 -2.35 -8.91 6.49
CA GLY A 413 -3.62 -8.92 5.78
C GLY A 413 -3.99 -7.60 5.12
N ILE A 414 -3.04 -6.69 4.94
CA ILE A 414 -3.26 -5.45 4.21
C ILE A 414 -3.29 -5.75 2.72
N ILE A 415 -4.36 -5.36 2.08
CA ILE A 415 -4.55 -5.49 0.64
C ILE A 415 -3.95 -4.25 -0.02
N LEU A 416 -2.88 -4.44 -0.77
CA LEU A 416 -2.12 -3.39 -1.45
C LEU A 416 -2.43 -3.40 -2.94
N GLY A 417 -2.95 -2.31 -3.46
CA GLY A 417 -3.01 -2.05 -4.90
C GLY A 417 -1.69 -1.49 -5.40
N GLN A 418 -1.11 -2.10 -6.43
CA GLN A 418 0.11 -1.63 -7.07
C GLN A 418 -0.23 -0.90 -8.37
N TYR A 419 0.43 0.24 -8.60
CA TYR A 419 0.16 1.15 -9.69
C TYR A 419 1.35 1.27 -10.65
N SER A 420 1.06 1.74 -11.88
CA SER A 420 2.07 1.88 -12.94
C SER A 420 3.22 2.85 -12.60
N ASN A 421 3.00 3.78 -11.68
CA ASN A 421 4.00 4.70 -11.17
C ASN A 421 4.88 4.13 -10.05
N GLY A 422 4.81 2.80 -9.80
CA GLY A 422 5.57 2.11 -8.75
C GLY A 422 5.08 2.35 -7.33
N LYS A 423 4.02 3.15 -7.14
CA LYS A 423 3.43 3.36 -5.80
C LYS A 423 2.47 2.24 -5.46
N SER A 424 2.33 2.00 -4.17
CA SER A 424 1.35 1.07 -3.61
C SER A 424 0.41 1.84 -2.67
N ARG A 425 -0.89 1.51 -2.74
CA ARG A 425 -1.91 2.09 -1.85
C ARG A 425 -2.64 0.96 -1.13
N ALA A 426 -2.78 1.06 0.19
CA ALA A 426 -3.63 0.13 0.91
C ALA A 426 -5.10 0.39 0.55
N MET A 427 -5.81 -0.68 0.20
CA MET A 427 -7.23 -0.66 -0.16
C MET A 427 -8.09 -1.09 1.02
N GLY A 428 -7.55 -1.96 1.89
CA GLY A 428 -8.22 -2.47 3.06
C GLY A 428 -7.35 -3.48 3.79
N GLN A 429 -7.87 -4.01 4.89
CA GLN A 429 -7.21 -5.04 5.69
C GLN A 429 -8.22 -6.12 6.06
N ILE A 430 -7.84 -7.38 5.88
CA ILE A 430 -8.67 -8.54 6.20
C ILE A 430 -8.89 -8.61 7.71
N ALA A 431 -10.15 -8.80 8.14
CA ALA A 431 -10.47 -9.09 9.53
C ALA A 431 -10.46 -10.61 9.74
N MET A 432 -9.84 -11.01 10.84
CA MET A 432 -9.87 -12.38 11.34
C MET A 432 -10.65 -12.47 12.64
N ALA A 433 -11.09 -13.67 12.96
CA ALA A 433 -11.70 -13.97 14.25
C ALA A 433 -11.06 -15.19 14.89
N ASN A 434 -10.90 -15.18 16.19
CA ASN A 434 -10.47 -16.34 16.97
C ASN A 434 -11.49 -16.60 18.09
N PHE A 435 -11.50 -17.81 18.63
CA PHE A 435 -12.46 -18.25 19.64
C PHE A 435 -11.74 -18.83 20.87
N ALA A 436 -12.37 -18.66 22.02
CA ALA A 436 -11.86 -19.26 23.26
C ALA A 436 -11.92 -20.80 23.18
N SER A 437 -12.95 -21.35 22.51
CA SER A 437 -13.08 -22.79 22.26
C SER A 437 -13.52 -23.03 20.82
N VAL A 438 -12.58 -23.45 19.99
CA VAL A 438 -12.87 -23.80 18.57
C VAL A 438 -13.76 -25.05 18.46
N ASP A 439 -13.71 -25.94 19.45
CA ASP A 439 -14.54 -27.17 19.48
C ASP A 439 -16.01 -26.91 19.70
N GLY A 440 -16.37 -25.70 20.12
CA GLY A 440 -17.75 -25.23 20.27
C GLY A 440 -18.36 -24.66 19.01
N LEU A 441 -17.59 -24.51 17.92
CA LEU A 441 -18.11 -24.01 16.65
C LEU A 441 -19.08 -25.00 16.02
N VAL A 442 -20.15 -24.48 15.40
CA VAL A 442 -21.18 -25.28 14.73
C VAL A 442 -20.90 -25.29 13.23
N PRO A 443 -20.69 -26.47 12.61
CA PRO A 443 -20.44 -26.55 11.18
C PRO A 443 -21.73 -26.25 10.39
N LEU A 444 -21.61 -25.36 9.40
CA LEU A 444 -22.70 -25.00 8.47
C LEU A 444 -22.60 -25.72 7.12
N GLY A 445 -21.55 -26.51 6.91
CA GLY A 445 -21.17 -27.03 5.60
C GLY A 445 -20.27 -26.07 4.82
N ASN A 446 -19.78 -26.48 3.65
CA ASN A 446 -18.91 -25.69 2.79
C ASN A 446 -17.64 -25.14 3.48
N ASN A 447 -17.11 -25.87 4.46
CA ASN A 447 -15.96 -25.44 5.29
C ASN A 447 -16.20 -24.10 6.01
N ALA A 448 -17.45 -23.85 6.40
CA ALA A 448 -17.87 -22.70 7.18
C ALA A 448 -18.45 -23.11 8.53
N TRP A 449 -18.24 -22.27 9.52
CA TRP A 449 -18.72 -22.46 10.89
C TRP A 449 -19.47 -21.22 11.38
N SER A 450 -20.38 -21.42 12.32
CA SER A 450 -20.98 -20.36 13.10
C SER A 450 -20.52 -20.41 14.56
N GLU A 451 -20.57 -19.27 15.20
CA GLU A 451 -20.36 -19.17 16.64
C GLU A 451 -21.52 -19.82 17.42
N SER A 452 -21.25 -20.25 18.62
CA SER A 452 -22.20 -20.80 19.56
C SER A 452 -21.92 -20.34 20.98
N ALA A 453 -22.84 -20.62 21.90
CA ALA A 453 -22.57 -20.37 23.32
C ALA A 453 -21.36 -21.17 23.85
N ALA A 454 -21.06 -22.33 23.26
CA ALA A 454 -19.93 -23.18 23.64
C ALA A 454 -18.59 -22.70 23.04
N SER A 455 -18.59 -22.02 21.89
CA SER A 455 -17.36 -21.42 21.32
C SER A 455 -16.95 -20.14 22.03
N GLY A 456 -17.87 -19.51 22.73
CA GLY A 456 -17.71 -18.15 23.24
C GLY A 456 -17.85 -17.09 22.14
N GLN A 457 -17.72 -15.83 22.53
CA GLN A 457 -17.78 -14.68 21.62
C GLN A 457 -16.53 -14.64 20.72
N PRO A 458 -16.67 -14.27 19.43
CA PRO A 458 -15.54 -14.11 18.53
C PRO A 458 -14.64 -12.95 18.97
N MET A 459 -13.37 -13.20 19.13
CA MET A 459 -12.34 -12.18 19.25
C MET A 459 -11.96 -11.72 17.83
N VAL A 460 -12.53 -10.60 17.38
CA VAL A 460 -12.27 -10.06 16.05
C VAL A 460 -11.09 -9.09 16.10
N GLY A 461 -10.19 -9.20 15.15
CA GLY A 461 -9.00 -8.37 15.06
C GLY A 461 -8.29 -8.47 13.72
N VAL A 462 -7.07 -7.97 13.68
CA VAL A 462 -6.22 -8.01 12.49
C VAL A 462 -5.28 -9.21 12.51
N PRO A 463 -4.88 -9.74 11.38
CA PRO A 463 -3.86 -10.79 11.30
C PRO A 463 -2.56 -10.39 12.01
N ASN A 464 -1.79 -11.39 12.45
CA ASN A 464 -0.51 -11.22 13.13
C ASN A 464 -0.60 -10.42 14.45
N ALA A 465 -1.79 -10.31 15.06
CA ALA A 465 -2.00 -9.63 16.34
C ALA A 465 -2.55 -10.59 17.40
N GLY A 466 -1.91 -10.62 18.57
CA GLY A 466 -2.32 -11.43 19.71
C GLY A 466 -2.31 -12.93 19.42
N SER A 467 -3.49 -13.58 19.47
CA SER A 467 -3.65 -15.02 19.19
C SER A 467 -3.96 -15.35 17.73
N MET A 468 -3.95 -14.35 16.84
CA MET A 468 -4.24 -14.54 15.43
C MET A 468 -2.98 -14.87 14.65
N GLY A 469 -3.09 -15.83 13.72
CA GLY A 469 -2.05 -16.19 12.80
C GLY A 469 -1.76 -15.08 11.79
N GLN A 470 -0.62 -15.19 11.14
CA GLN A 470 -0.26 -14.34 10.01
C GLN A 470 -0.87 -14.87 8.71
N LEU A 471 -1.14 -13.99 7.77
CA LEU A 471 -1.62 -14.37 6.45
C LEU A 471 -0.47 -14.62 5.48
N ARG A 472 -0.72 -15.52 4.55
CA ARG A 472 0.17 -15.76 3.43
C ARG A 472 -0.63 -15.71 2.14
N SER A 473 -0.30 -14.76 1.28
CA SER A 473 -0.88 -14.61 -0.06
C SER A 473 -0.36 -15.68 -1.01
N SER A 474 -1.07 -15.88 -2.10
CA SER A 474 -0.77 -16.88 -3.14
C SER A 474 -0.59 -18.29 -2.57
N SER A 475 -1.40 -18.64 -1.57
CA SER A 475 -1.34 -19.95 -0.92
C SER A 475 -2.68 -20.34 -0.33
N VAL A 476 -2.91 -21.63 -0.21
CA VAL A 476 -4.10 -22.22 0.39
C VAL A 476 -3.71 -23.19 1.50
N GLU A 477 -4.54 -23.29 2.53
CA GLU A 477 -4.44 -24.32 3.55
C GLU A 477 -5.20 -25.57 3.06
N VAL A 478 -4.49 -26.66 2.74
CA VAL A 478 -5.14 -27.92 2.38
C VAL A 478 -5.68 -28.62 3.61
N SER A 479 -6.48 -29.67 3.41
CA SER A 479 -7.01 -30.51 4.48
C SER A 479 -5.90 -30.99 5.44
N ASN A 480 -6.22 -31.10 6.72
CA ASN A 480 -5.35 -31.72 7.73
C ASN A 480 -5.50 -33.27 7.81
N VAL A 481 -6.14 -33.87 6.81
CA VAL A 481 -6.35 -35.31 6.72
C VAL A 481 -5.09 -35.99 6.17
N ASP A 482 -4.53 -36.97 6.92
CA ASP A 482 -3.54 -37.88 6.39
C ASP A 482 -4.26 -39.08 5.79
N LEU A 483 -4.20 -39.22 4.46
CA LEU A 483 -4.83 -40.32 3.73
C LEU A 483 -4.31 -41.68 4.15
N THR A 484 -3.02 -41.80 4.47
CA THR A 484 -2.41 -43.08 4.85
C THR A 484 -2.94 -43.54 6.20
N GLU A 485 -2.98 -42.62 7.17
CA GLU A 485 -3.52 -42.87 8.49
C GLU A 485 -5.01 -43.23 8.42
N GLU A 486 -5.80 -42.47 7.65
CA GLU A 486 -7.24 -42.73 7.52
C GLU A 486 -7.55 -44.05 6.81
N LEU A 487 -6.73 -44.47 5.84
CA LEU A 487 -6.89 -45.80 5.22
C LEU A 487 -6.60 -46.91 6.21
N VAL A 488 -5.58 -46.79 7.05
CA VAL A 488 -5.31 -47.74 8.13
C VAL A 488 -6.44 -47.78 9.15
N ASN A 489 -6.94 -46.60 9.54
CA ASN A 489 -8.10 -46.46 10.44
C ASN A 489 -9.35 -47.11 9.84
N MET A 490 -9.58 -46.95 8.53
CA MET A 490 -10.68 -47.59 7.81
C MET A 490 -10.60 -49.12 7.86
N ILE A 491 -9.42 -49.71 7.56
CA ILE A 491 -9.21 -51.15 7.61
C ILE A 491 -9.46 -51.67 9.04
N THR A 492 -8.99 -50.93 10.05
CA THR A 492 -9.18 -51.29 11.46
C THR A 492 -10.66 -51.26 11.83
N ALA A 493 -11.37 -50.18 11.48
CA ALA A 493 -12.79 -50.00 11.75
C ALA A 493 -13.65 -51.09 11.01
N GLN A 494 -13.28 -51.48 9.78
CA GLN A 494 -13.89 -52.58 9.04
C GLN A 494 -13.74 -53.91 9.77
N ARG A 495 -12.53 -54.21 10.30
CA ARG A 495 -12.31 -55.44 11.10
C ARG A 495 -13.14 -55.42 12.39
N VAL A 496 -13.23 -54.28 13.10
CA VAL A 496 -14.04 -54.16 14.28
C VAL A 496 -15.53 -54.35 13.96
N TYR A 497 -15.99 -53.80 12.83
CA TYR A 497 -17.36 -54.00 12.35
C TYR A 497 -17.64 -55.48 12.09
N GLN A 498 -16.73 -56.19 11.37
CA GLN A 498 -16.87 -57.62 11.07
C GLN A 498 -16.85 -58.47 12.34
N ALA A 499 -15.98 -58.15 13.33
CA ALA A 499 -15.93 -58.84 14.61
C ALA A 499 -17.25 -58.72 15.39
N ASN A 500 -17.82 -57.50 15.49
CA ASN A 500 -19.09 -57.28 16.13
C ASN A 500 -20.23 -57.97 15.40
N ALA A 501 -20.23 -57.99 14.06
CA ALA A 501 -21.21 -58.74 13.27
C ALA A 501 -21.12 -60.24 13.50
N GLN A 502 -19.90 -60.81 13.64
CA GLN A 502 -19.70 -62.21 13.96
C GLN A 502 -20.16 -62.54 15.39
N THR A 503 -19.96 -61.64 16.36
CA THR A 503 -20.46 -61.81 17.72
C THR A 503 -21.99 -61.91 17.72
N ILE A 504 -22.68 -61.06 16.97
CA ILE A 504 -24.15 -61.10 16.83
C ILE A 504 -24.61 -62.44 16.21
N LYS A 505 -23.94 -62.91 15.15
CA LYS A 505 -24.25 -64.23 14.53
C LYS A 505 -24.05 -65.37 15.49
N THR A 506 -22.99 -65.36 16.30
CA THR A 506 -22.76 -66.40 17.32
C THR A 506 -23.84 -66.39 18.39
N GLU A 507 -24.26 -65.22 18.84
CA GLU A 507 -25.39 -65.04 19.79
C GLU A 507 -26.71 -65.59 19.20
N ASP A 508 -26.99 -65.28 17.92
CA ASP A 508 -28.19 -65.76 17.24
C ASP A 508 -28.20 -67.30 17.17
N SER A 509 -27.04 -67.90 16.81
CA SER A 509 -26.91 -69.35 16.78
C SER A 509 -27.08 -70.01 18.16
N LEU A 510 -26.59 -69.37 19.22
CA LEU A 510 -26.81 -69.81 20.61
C LEU A 510 -28.27 -69.74 21.00
N LEU A 511 -28.97 -68.65 20.65
CA LEU A 511 -30.43 -68.50 20.89
C LEU A 511 -31.24 -69.56 20.13
N GLN A 512 -30.88 -69.82 18.86
CA GLN A 512 -31.52 -70.88 18.07
C GLN A 512 -31.30 -72.27 18.70
N THR A 513 -30.10 -72.55 19.18
CA THR A 513 -29.78 -73.81 19.88
C THR A 513 -30.59 -73.92 21.16
N LEU A 514 -30.74 -72.86 21.95
CA LEU A 514 -31.57 -72.80 23.14
C LEU A 514 -33.06 -73.03 22.86
N VAL A 515 -33.59 -72.48 21.77
CA VAL A 515 -34.95 -72.68 21.34
C VAL A 515 -35.22 -74.11 20.87
N ASN A 516 -34.23 -74.73 20.21
CA ASN A 516 -34.31 -76.12 19.73
C ASN A 516 -34.13 -77.18 20.83
N LEU A 517 -33.63 -76.78 22.03
CA LEU A 517 -33.51 -77.64 23.21
C LEU A 517 -34.76 -77.72 24.04
N ARG A 518 -35.85 -77.07 23.63
CA ARG A 518 -37.17 -77.04 24.28
C ARG A 518 -38.13 -77.80 23.37
#